data_4f4ca3108c399b7f0758dc49dd1e46cf
#
_entry.id   4f4ca3108c399b7f0758dc49dd1e46cf
#
_cell.length_a   1.000
_cell.length_b   1.000
_cell.length_c   1.000
_cell.angle_alpha   90.00
_cell.angle_beta   90.00
_cell.angle_gamma   90.00
#
_symmetry.space_group_name_H-M   'P 1'
#
loop_
_entity.id
_entity.type
_entity.pdbx_description
1 polymer ?
#
loop_
_entity_poly.entity_id
_entity_poly.type
_entity_poly.pdbx_seq_one_letter_code
_entity_poly.pdbx_strand_id
1 'polypeptide(L)'
;ARLDNAMTLIRDTYSYKTHVTRSNRTGDVTIAKEGERPATWPEGQSPDWVAIDGETVTIDLPRGHSVLFLPDQTAVYHHPEFGDITAKLNPAVTINIPEEDRPEWISYSRTRLDIRTEAGRLTMTRTKTEVFRYFFGWELFWFTLDSPYHGQPVWTLLFGPQIDADRSNIAGAWQDFWANPLWHHGKVAWAIGETILMAFLGTMGAALVALPLAFLAARNFTPIVVVRQLVRRVFDFV
;
A
#
# COMPACT_ATOMS: atom_id res chain seq x y z
N ALA A 1 -9.45 1.60 22.99
CA ALA A 1 -8.01 1.21 22.96
C ALA A 1 -7.72 -0.04 22.12
N ARG A 2 -8.37 -1.24 22.35
CA ARG A 2 -8.05 -2.45 21.54
C ARG A 2 -8.65 -2.42 20.13
N LEU A 3 -9.85 -1.88 19.97
CA LEU A 3 -10.49 -1.72 18.65
C LEU A 3 -9.79 -0.65 17.80
N ASP A 4 -9.36 0.43 18.42
CA ASP A 4 -8.61 1.51 17.75
C ASP A 4 -7.27 0.99 17.23
N ASN A 5 -6.56 0.18 18.02
CA ASN A 5 -5.32 -0.46 17.58
C ASN A 5 -5.55 -1.46 16.43
N ALA A 6 -6.66 -2.20 16.45
CA ALA A 6 -7.01 -3.10 15.34
C ALA A 6 -7.33 -2.32 14.06
N MET A 7 -8.05 -1.20 14.15
CA MET A 7 -8.32 -0.33 13.00
C MET A 7 -7.04 0.31 12.45
N THR A 8 -6.10 0.68 13.31
CA THR A 8 -4.78 1.18 12.89
C THR A 8 -3.99 0.10 12.15
N LEU A 9 -4.00 -1.14 12.64
CA LEU A 9 -3.34 -2.27 11.95
C LEU A 9 -3.98 -2.57 10.59
N ILE A 10 -5.31 -2.54 10.51
CA ILE A 10 -6.04 -2.73 9.24
C ILE A 10 -5.68 -1.59 8.25
N ARG A 11 -5.68 -0.33 8.70
CA ARG A 11 -5.25 0.80 7.88
C ARG A 11 -3.80 0.64 7.39
N ASP A 12 -2.89 0.25 8.27
CA ASP A 12 -1.48 0.03 7.93
C ASP A 12 -1.29 -1.07 6.88
N THR A 13 -2.22 -2.01 6.77
CA THR A 13 -2.15 -3.13 5.83
C THR A 13 -2.44 -2.69 4.38
N TYR A 14 -3.36 -1.74 4.17
CA TYR A 14 -3.75 -1.29 2.83
C TYR A 14 -3.31 0.13 2.48
N SER A 15 -2.68 0.86 3.40
CA SER A 15 -2.11 2.18 3.12
C SER A 15 -0.67 2.04 2.67
N TYR A 16 -0.39 2.47 1.44
CA TYR A 16 0.97 2.52 0.92
C TYR A 16 1.74 3.68 1.56
N LYS A 17 3.04 3.47 1.75
CA LYS A 17 3.92 4.42 2.41
C LYS A 17 5.08 4.73 1.50
N THR A 18 5.18 5.98 1.08
CA THR A 18 6.42 6.51 0.51
C THR A 18 7.22 7.19 1.61
N HIS A 19 8.53 7.16 1.50
CA HIS A 19 9.35 7.74 2.53
C HIS A 19 10.50 8.57 1.95
N VAL A 20 10.79 9.65 2.67
CA VAL A 20 11.96 10.50 2.48
C VAL A 20 12.90 10.24 3.64
N THR A 21 14.13 9.84 3.36
CA THR A 21 15.15 9.57 4.36
C THR A 21 16.30 10.55 4.21
N ARG A 22 16.67 11.22 5.30
CA ARG A 22 17.92 11.98 5.42
C ARG A 22 18.91 11.21 6.27
N SER A 23 20.09 10.96 5.73
CA SER A 23 21.24 10.46 6.50
C SER A 23 21.75 11.55 7.44
N ASN A 24 21.66 11.34 8.75
CA ASN A 24 22.14 12.33 9.73
C ASN A 24 23.68 12.42 9.82
N ARG A 25 24.40 11.51 9.11
CA ARG A 25 25.85 11.52 9.03
C ARG A 25 26.37 12.35 7.85
N THR A 26 25.77 12.15 6.67
CA THR A 26 26.23 12.72 5.40
C THR A 26 25.38 13.90 4.95
N GLY A 27 24.16 14.04 5.45
CA GLY A 27 23.17 15.00 4.99
C GLY A 27 22.39 14.55 3.76
N ASP A 28 22.79 13.43 3.12
CA ASP A 28 22.17 12.97 1.90
C ASP A 28 20.70 12.66 2.10
N VAL A 29 19.87 13.08 1.15
CA VAL A 29 18.44 12.83 1.14
C VAL A 29 18.10 11.87 0.02
N THR A 30 17.36 10.81 0.37
CA THR A 30 16.83 9.83 -0.59
C THR A 30 15.32 9.78 -0.48
N ILE A 31 14.65 9.71 -1.62
CA ILE A 31 13.20 9.59 -1.74
C ILE A 31 12.90 8.21 -2.32
N ALA A 32 12.23 7.35 -1.56
CA ALA A 32 11.88 6.02 -2.05
C ALA A 32 10.78 6.14 -3.10
N LYS A 33 11.05 5.54 -4.27
CA LYS A 33 10.08 5.39 -5.33
C LYS A 33 9.18 4.21 -4.99
N GLU A 34 7.89 4.40 -5.17
CA GLU A 34 6.90 3.41 -4.78
C GLU A 34 6.87 2.20 -5.72
N GLY A 35 6.66 1.01 -5.13
CA GLY A 35 6.52 -0.24 -5.88
C GLY A 35 7.80 -0.93 -6.29
N GLU A 36 8.96 -0.27 -6.17
CA GLU A 36 10.24 -0.85 -6.54
C GLU A 36 11.20 -0.86 -5.33
N ARG A 37 11.93 -1.94 -5.13
CA ARG A 37 12.98 -2.05 -4.11
C ARG A 37 14.34 -2.31 -4.79
N PRO A 38 15.34 -1.46 -4.61
CA PRO A 38 15.48 -0.22 -3.83
C PRO A 38 15.32 1.06 -4.66
N ALA A 39 14.26 1.19 -5.45
CA ALA A 39 14.13 2.30 -6.37
C ALA A 39 14.04 3.64 -5.63
N THR A 40 14.81 4.59 -6.09
CA THR A 40 14.81 5.99 -5.67
C THR A 40 14.40 6.88 -6.83
N TRP A 41 13.95 8.09 -6.54
CA TRP A 41 13.78 9.09 -7.58
C TRP A 41 15.14 9.44 -8.20
N PRO A 42 15.21 9.65 -9.52
CA PRO A 42 16.44 10.09 -10.17
C PRO A 42 16.97 11.39 -9.56
N GLU A 43 18.28 11.57 -9.64
CA GLU A 43 18.92 12.80 -9.17
C GLU A 43 18.29 14.03 -9.84
N GLY A 44 17.95 15.04 -9.05
CA GLY A 44 17.28 16.26 -9.51
C GLY A 44 15.78 16.14 -9.80
N GLN A 45 15.17 14.96 -9.55
CA GLN A 45 13.73 14.77 -9.62
C GLN A 45 13.17 14.51 -8.21
N SER A 46 12.02 15.11 -7.92
CA SER A 46 11.27 14.86 -6.69
C SER A 46 9.78 14.85 -6.98
N PRO A 47 8.97 14.11 -6.19
CA PRO A 47 7.53 14.20 -6.30
C PRO A 47 7.03 15.60 -5.88
N ASP A 48 5.84 16.00 -6.33
CA ASP A 48 5.25 17.32 -6.08
C ASP A 48 5.10 17.68 -4.59
N TRP A 49 5.06 16.67 -3.73
CA TRP A 49 4.96 16.83 -2.28
C TRP A 49 6.33 16.92 -1.57
N VAL A 50 7.44 16.96 -2.31
CA VAL A 50 8.80 17.17 -1.78
C VAL A 50 9.47 18.29 -2.53
N ALA A 51 9.76 19.39 -1.85
CA ALA A 51 10.54 20.49 -2.38
C ALA A 51 11.94 20.47 -1.75
N ILE A 52 12.97 20.49 -2.60
CA ILE A 52 14.38 20.56 -2.19
C ILE A 52 14.92 21.94 -2.58
N ASP A 53 15.32 22.71 -1.59
CA ASP A 53 15.95 24.03 -1.77
C ASP A 53 17.31 24.05 -1.04
N GLY A 54 18.35 23.76 -1.80
CA GLY A 54 19.70 23.58 -1.26
C GLY A 54 19.76 22.43 -0.25
N GLU A 55 20.11 22.72 0.99
CA GLU A 55 20.16 21.75 2.09
C GLU A 55 18.84 21.63 2.87
N THR A 56 17.84 22.42 2.51
CA THR A 56 16.52 22.42 3.14
C THR A 56 15.56 21.56 2.33
N VAL A 57 14.83 20.65 2.98
CA VAL A 57 13.85 19.79 2.34
C VAL A 57 12.51 19.97 3.01
N THR A 58 11.52 20.40 2.25
CA THR A 58 10.12 20.50 2.67
C THR A 58 9.34 19.30 2.18
N ILE A 59 8.64 18.64 3.07
CA ILE A 59 7.85 17.43 2.78
C ILE A 59 6.41 17.71 3.18
N ASP A 60 5.53 17.82 2.19
CA ASP A 60 4.11 18.04 2.40
C ASP A 60 3.42 16.72 2.70
N LEU A 61 2.72 16.69 3.82
CA LEU A 61 1.90 15.57 4.25
C LEU A 61 0.41 15.91 4.07
N PRO A 62 -0.49 14.90 3.98
CA PRO A 62 -1.92 15.15 3.91
C PRO A 62 -2.46 15.99 5.07
N ARG A 63 -3.61 16.63 4.86
CA ARG A 63 -4.38 17.37 5.87
C ARG A 63 -3.63 18.57 6.49
N GLY A 64 -2.76 19.22 5.74
CA GLY A 64 -2.03 20.42 6.19
C GLY A 64 -0.87 20.13 7.14
N HIS A 65 -0.46 18.88 7.29
CA HIS A 65 0.79 18.56 7.97
C HIS A 65 1.99 18.77 7.03
N SER A 66 3.15 19.09 7.58
CA SER A 66 4.40 19.12 6.81
C SER A 66 5.60 18.81 7.69
N VAL A 67 6.70 18.46 7.05
CA VAL A 67 8.00 18.28 7.71
C VAL A 67 9.06 19.07 6.98
N LEU A 68 9.86 19.80 7.73
CA LEU A 68 10.97 20.58 7.23
C LEU A 68 12.29 20.00 7.76
N PHE A 69 13.17 19.59 6.87
CA PHE A 69 14.56 19.26 7.24
C PHE A 69 15.43 20.50 7.08
N LEU A 70 16.15 20.86 8.12
CA LEU A 70 17.10 21.97 8.14
C LEU A 70 18.55 21.44 8.14
N PRO A 71 19.54 22.27 7.66
CA PRO A 71 20.93 21.84 7.50
C PRO A 71 21.61 21.36 8.79
N ASP A 72 21.23 21.92 9.94
CA ASP A 72 21.81 21.65 11.27
C ASP A 72 21.29 20.39 11.96
N GLN A 73 20.85 19.40 11.19
CA GLN A 73 20.23 18.16 11.68
C GLN A 73 18.94 18.37 12.50
N THR A 74 18.29 19.49 12.27
CA THR A 74 16.98 19.79 12.81
C THR A 74 15.90 19.28 11.88
N ALA A 75 14.81 18.79 12.43
CA ALA A 75 13.58 18.51 11.73
C ALA A 75 12.43 19.23 12.45
N VAL A 76 11.61 19.94 11.71
CA VAL A 76 10.43 20.63 12.22
C VAL A 76 9.21 19.91 11.66
N TYR A 77 8.36 19.37 12.54
CA TYR A 77 7.09 18.77 12.16
C TYR A 77 5.99 19.80 12.44
N HIS A 78 5.31 20.22 11.40
CA HIS A 78 4.16 21.10 11.51
C HIS A 78 2.88 20.27 11.67
N HIS A 79 2.18 20.47 12.79
CA HIS A 79 0.87 19.90 13.03
C HIS A 79 -0.16 21.02 13.02
N PRO A 80 -1.23 20.95 12.19
CA PRO A 80 -2.14 22.09 11.98
C PRO A 80 -2.89 22.53 13.26
N GLU A 81 -3.15 21.63 14.19
CA GLU A 81 -3.85 21.94 15.44
C GLU A 81 -2.90 22.12 16.62
N PHE A 82 -1.75 21.44 16.64
CA PHE A 82 -0.82 21.44 17.78
C PHE A 82 0.32 22.47 17.62
N GLY A 83 0.63 22.84 16.38
CA GLY A 83 1.75 23.72 16.04
C GLY A 83 3.06 22.98 15.72
N ASP A 84 4.17 23.69 15.82
CA ASP A 84 5.47 23.21 15.37
C ASP A 84 6.23 22.44 16.45
N ILE A 85 6.63 21.22 16.08
CA ILE A 85 7.45 20.33 16.89
C ILE A 85 8.86 20.34 16.32
N THR A 86 9.78 20.96 17.02
CA THR A 86 11.19 21.02 16.61
C THR A 86 11.97 19.90 17.26
N ALA A 87 12.59 19.07 16.45
CA ALA A 87 13.47 17.99 16.87
C ALA A 87 14.90 18.28 16.39
N LYS A 88 15.89 18.18 17.26
CA LYS A 88 17.29 18.42 16.94
C LYS A 88 18.15 17.27 17.42
N LEU A 89 19.13 16.87 16.59
CA LEU A 89 20.14 15.87 16.93
C LEU A 89 21.46 16.55 17.27
N ASN A 90 21.83 16.60 18.60
CA ASN A 90 23.12 17.15 19.04
C ASN A 90 23.45 16.78 20.50
N PRO A 91 24.27 15.79 20.81
CA PRO A 91 24.52 14.50 20.16
C PRO A 91 23.36 13.52 20.36
N ALA A 92 22.38 13.86 21.18
CA ALA A 92 21.17 13.12 21.43
C ALA A 92 19.98 13.82 20.73
N VAL A 93 18.92 13.07 20.50
CA VAL A 93 17.68 13.67 20.02
C VAL A 93 17.08 14.53 21.13
N THR A 94 16.70 15.75 20.82
CA THR A 94 16.02 16.68 21.72
C THR A 94 14.77 17.21 21.05
N ILE A 95 13.72 17.54 21.80
CA ILE A 95 12.49 18.14 21.29
C ILE A 95 12.11 19.35 22.13
N ASN A 96 11.36 20.26 21.53
CA ASN A 96 10.91 21.50 22.18
C ASN A 96 9.67 21.32 23.08
N ILE A 97 9.14 20.10 23.25
CA ILE A 97 7.94 19.81 24.04
C ILE A 97 8.34 19.15 25.36
N PRO A 98 7.95 19.70 26.51
CA PRO A 98 8.11 19.08 27.82
C PRO A 98 7.39 17.73 27.89
N GLU A 99 7.82 16.87 28.83
CA GLU A 99 7.22 15.53 28.97
C GLU A 99 5.76 15.56 29.39
N GLU A 100 5.40 16.51 30.23
CA GLU A 100 4.04 16.74 30.74
C GLU A 100 3.02 17.18 29.67
N ASP A 101 3.51 17.90 28.62
CA ASP A 101 2.65 18.41 27.53
C ASP A 101 2.68 17.50 26.29
N ARG A 102 3.32 16.35 26.39
CA ARG A 102 3.54 15.47 25.23
C ARG A 102 2.31 14.61 24.94
N PRO A 103 1.71 14.73 23.75
CA PRO A 103 0.60 13.88 23.32
C PRO A 103 1.02 12.41 23.16
N GLU A 104 0.06 11.46 23.24
CA GLU A 104 0.30 10.02 23.10
C GLU A 104 0.84 9.62 21.72
N TRP A 105 0.62 10.42 20.67
CA TRP A 105 1.14 10.18 19.34
C TRP A 105 2.61 10.59 19.16
N ILE A 106 3.25 11.16 20.17
CA ILE A 106 4.69 11.45 20.23
C ILE A 106 5.36 10.49 21.20
N SER A 107 6.18 9.59 20.65
CA SER A 107 7.06 8.74 21.44
C SER A 107 8.49 9.28 21.37
N TYR A 108 9.07 9.58 22.52
CA TYR A 108 10.39 10.21 22.61
C TYR A 108 11.31 9.49 23.59
N SER A 109 12.54 9.34 23.15
CA SER A 109 13.70 8.97 23.99
C SER A 109 14.93 9.74 23.51
N ARG A 110 16.02 9.74 24.28
CA ARG A 110 17.28 10.40 23.88
C ARG A 110 17.92 9.83 22.60
N THR A 111 17.49 8.66 22.16
CA THR A 111 18.02 7.96 20.98
C THR A 111 17.06 7.96 19.81
N ARG A 112 15.79 8.23 20.07
CA ARG A 112 14.74 8.12 19.05
C ARG A 112 13.55 9.00 19.36
N LEU A 113 13.06 9.67 18.34
CA LEU A 113 11.77 10.35 18.29
C LEU A 113 10.90 9.64 17.23
N ASP A 114 9.67 9.37 17.58
CA ASP A 114 8.61 8.92 16.67
C ASP A 114 7.38 9.83 16.84
N ILE A 115 6.99 10.51 15.79
CA ILE A 115 5.75 11.27 15.67
C ILE A 115 4.84 10.50 14.71
N ARG A 116 3.66 10.07 15.18
CA ARG A 116 2.73 9.26 14.40
C ARG A 116 1.38 9.95 14.35
N THR A 117 1.01 10.41 13.16
CA THR A 117 -0.29 11.04 12.90
C THR A 117 -1.03 10.28 11.81
N GLU A 118 -2.26 10.68 11.55
CA GLU A 118 -3.02 10.14 10.41
C GLU A 118 -2.41 10.53 9.04
N ALA A 119 -1.68 11.65 8.99
CA ALA A 119 -1.06 12.14 7.76
C ALA A 119 0.24 11.41 7.40
N GLY A 120 0.96 10.94 8.41
CA GLY A 120 2.25 10.31 8.22
C GLY A 120 2.99 10.08 9.52
N ARG A 121 4.25 9.72 9.39
CA ARG A 121 5.14 9.44 10.51
C ARG A 121 6.48 10.12 10.29
N LEU A 122 6.98 10.81 11.31
CA LEU A 122 8.37 11.24 11.40
C LEU A 122 9.10 10.36 12.40
N THR A 123 10.23 9.78 11.99
CA THR A 123 11.15 9.05 12.87
C THR A 123 12.51 9.71 12.79
N MET A 124 13.06 10.14 13.92
CA MET A 124 14.43 10.64 14.02
C MET A 124 15.26 9.73 14.93
N THR A 125 16.40 9.29 14.45
CA THR A 125 17.40 8.50 15.19
C THR A 125 18.77 9.15 15.06
N ARG A 126 19.81 8.60 15.71
CA ARG A 126 21.19 9.07 15.54
C ARG A 126 21.71 8.99 14.11
N THR A 127 21.26 8.01 13.34
CA THR A 127 21.80 7.71 12.00
C THR A 127 20.99 8.32 10.88
N LYS A 128 19.67 8.43 11.05
CA LYS A 128 18.76 8.86 10.00
C LYS A 128 17.52 9.54 10.54
N THR A 129 16.96 10.43 9.74
CA THR A 129 15.63 11.02 9.93
C THR A 129 14.76 10.60 8.74
N GLU A 130 13.64 9.97 9.02
CA GLU A 130 12.74 9.40 8.02
C GLU A 130 11.34 9.98 8.16
N VAL A 131 10.75 10.37 7.05
CA VAL A 131 9.34 10.78 6.95
C VAL A 131 8.61 9.78 6.08
N PHE A 132 7.57 9.19 6.62
CA PHE A 132 6.64 8.33 5.89
C PHE A 132 5.37 9.11 5.59
N ARG A 133 5.07 9.31 4.32
CA ARG A 133 3.80 9.84 3.86
C ARG A 133 2.83 8.69 3.64
N TYR A 134 1.65 8.77 4.24
CA TYR A 134 0.62 7.76 4.07
C TYR A 134 -0.31 8.13 2.92
N PHE A 135 -0.53 7.18 2.02
CA PHE A 135 -1.53 7.24 0.98
C PHE A 135 -2.70 6.36 1.40
N PHE A 136 -3.90 6.93 1.43
CA PHE A 136 -5.07 6.19 1.89
C PHE A 136 -5.67 5.34 0.77
N GLY A 137 -5.47 4.04 0.90
CA GLY A 137 -6.21 2.99 0.24
C GLY A 137 -6.25 3.06 -1.30
N TRP A 138 -7.19 3.80 -1.80
CA TRP A 138 -7.54 3.78 -3.22
C TRP A 138 -6.78 4.78 -4.10
N GLU A 139 -5.98 5.69 -3.55
CA GLU A 139 -5.21 6.64 -4.36
C GLU A 139 -4.30 5.94 -5.36
N LEU A 140 -3.63 4.89 -4.91
CA LEU A 140 -2.67 4.13 -5.72
C LEU A 140 -3.28 2.88 -6.34
N PHE A 141 -4.57 2.65 -6.12
CA PHE A 141 -5.29 1.54 -6.75
C PHE A 141 -5.35 1.69 -8.26
N TRP A 142 -5.67 2.88 -8.74
CA TRP A 142 -5.78 3.14 -10.16
C TRP A 142 -4.41 3.33 -10.81
N PHE A 143 -3.61 4.23 -10.25
CA PHE A 143 -2.32 4.62 -10.82
C PHE A 143 -1.29 4.84 -9.72
N THR A 144 -0.05 4.45 -9.99
CA THR A 144 1.10 4.75 -9.13
C THR A 144 1.52 6.21 -9.25
N LEU A 145 2.34 6.71 -8.32
CA LEU A 145 2.80 8.11 -8.31
C LEU A 145 3.59 8.51 -9.57
N ASP A 146 4.26 7.56 -10.20
CA ASP A 146 5.05 7.78 -11.41
C ASP A 146 4.23 7.69 -12.70
N SER A 147 2.96 7.33 -12.61
CA SER A 147 2.05 7.37 -13.77
C SER A 147 1.59 8.80 -14.07
N PRO A 148 1.66 9.26 -15.32
CA PRO A 148 1.15 10.58 -15.72
C PRO A 148 -0.36 10.73 -15.52
N TYR A 149 -1.07 9.62 -15.31
CA TYR A 149 -2.52 9.58 -15.08
C TYR A 149 -2.90 9.66 -13.61
N HIS A 150 -1.91 9.62 -12.70
CA HIS A 150 -2.15 9.75 -11.26
C HIS A 150 -2.81 11.09 -10.92
N GLY A 151 -3.85 11.06 -10.08
CA GLY A 151 -4.57 12.27 -9.67
C GLY A 151 -5.41 12.97 -10.74
N GLN A 152 -5.40 12.45 -11.97
CA GLN A 152 -6.19 13.04 -13.05
C GLN A 152 -7.67 12.68 -12.92
N PRO A 153 -8.59 13.65 -13.12
CA PRO A 153 -10.02 13.37 -13.11
C PRO A 153 -10.41 12.50 -14.31
N VAL A 154 -11.37 11.63 -14.11
CA VAL A 154 -11.84 10.67 -15.15
C VAL A 154 -12.24 11.40 -16.45
N TRP A 155 -12.84 12.60 -16.36
CA TRP A 155 -13.19 13.39 -17.53
C TRP A 155 -11.99 13.82 -18.37
N THR A 156 -10.86 14.14 -17.72
CA THR A 156 -9.62 14.46 -18.42
C THR A 156 -9.07 13.24 -19.15
N LEU A 157 -9.17 12.05 -18.54
CA LEU A 157 -8.73 10.81 -19.19
C LEU A 157 -9.58 10.44 -20.41
N LEU A 158 -10.89 10.71 -20.37
CA LEU A 158 -11.80 10.35 -21.46
C LEU A 158 -11.87 11.40 -22.57
N PHE A 159 -11.86 12.70 -22.22
CA PHE A 159 -12.18 13.78 -23.15
C PHE A 159 -11.17 14.93 -23.12
N GLY A 160 -10.18 14.89 -22.22
CA GLY A 160 -9.16 15.93 -22.09
C GLY A 160 -8.06 15.84 -23.15
N PRO A 161 -7.16 16.83 -23.15
CA PRO A 161 -5.98 16.78 -24.01
C PRO A 161 -5.12 15.55 -23.68
N GLN A 162 -4.33 15.14 -24.67
CA GLN A 162 -3.39 14.02 -24.47
C GLN A 162 -2.35 14.37 -23.42
N ILE A 163 -2.21 13.51 -22.40
CA ILE A 163 -1.33 13.72 -21.24
C ILE A 163 0.07 13.17 -21.55
N ASP A 164 0.13 11.97 -22.13
CA ASP A 164 1.38 11.30 -22.52
C ASP A 164 1.57 11.44 -24.04
N ALA A 165 2.75 11.88 -24.48
CA ALA A 165 3.02 12.13 -25.89
C ALA A 165 2.94 10.86 -26.74
N ASP A 166 3.25 9.70 -26.17
CA ASP A 166 3.41 8.43 -26.89
C ASP A 166 2.12 7.58 -26.89
N ARG A 167 1.17 7.87 -26.00
CA ARG A 167 -0.02 7.03 -25.77
C ARG A 167 -1.28 7.88 -25.66
N SER A 168 -2.39 7.40 -26.20
CA SER A 168 -3.68 8.04 -25.92
C SER A 168 -4.05 7.87 -24.44
N ASN A 169 -4.78 8.83 -23.85
CA ASN A 169 -5.14 8.80 -22.44
C ASN A 169 -5.78 7.47 -22.00
N ILE A 170 -6.71 6.94 -22.80
CA ILE A 170 -7.43 5.70 -22.49
C ILE A 170 -6.46 4.49 -22.57
N ALA A 171 -5.65 4.41 -23.61
CA ALA A 171 -4.73 3.29 -23.78
C ALA A 171 -3.62 3.28 -22.73
N GLY A 172 -3.05 4.45 -22.44
CA GLY A 172 -2.03 4.58 -21.42
C GLY A 172 -2.57 4.32 -20.01
N ALA A 173 -3.73 4.89 -19.67
CA ALA A 173 -4.38 4.62 -18.38
C ALA A 173 -4.73 3.13 -18.21
N TRP A 174 -5.24 2.48 -19.27
CA TRP A 174 -5.49 1.03 -19.25
C TRP A 174 -4.22 0.22 -19.02
N GLN A 175 -3.16 0.56 -19.72
CA GLN A 175 -1.86 -0.12 -19.57
C GLN A 175 -1.29 0.04 -18.16
N ASP A 176 -1.25 1.27 -17.64
CA ASP A 176 -0.71 1.58 -16.32
C ASP A 176 -1.54 0.93 -15.20
N PHE A 177 -2.86 0.86 -15.36
CA PHE A 177 -3.72 0.13 -14.43
C PHE A 177 -3.34 -1.35 -14.32
N TRP A 178 -3.23 -2.05 -15.46
CA TRP A 178 -2.90 -3.49 -15.44
C TRP A 178 -1.45 -3.77 -15.09
N ALA A 179 -0.55 -2.84 -15.35
CA ALA A 179 0.86 -2.93 -15.01
C ALA A 179 1.17 -2.49 -13.57
N ASN A 180 0.17 -2.01 -12.81
CA ASN A 180 0.35 -1.48 -11.46
C ASN A 180 1.14 -2.47 -10.57
N PRO A 181 2.39 -2.10 -10.14
CA PRO A 181 3.26 -2.99 -9.40
C PRO A 181 2.87 -3.15 -7.93
N LEU A 182 1.98 -2.27 -7.42
CA LEU A 182 1.51 -2.30 -6.03
C LEU A 182 0.32 -3.24 -5.86
N TRP A 183 -0.68 -3.08 -6.71
CA TRP A 183 -1.93 -3.84 -6.63
C TRP A 183 -1.93 -5.10 -7.49
N HIS A 184 -0.99 -5.22 -8.42
CA HIS A 184 -0.83 -6.39 -9.29
C HIS A 184 -2.13 -6.83 -9.98
N HIS A 185 -2.93 -5.89 -10.51
CA HIS A 185 -4.26 -6.18 -11.06
C HIS A 185 -4.28 -7.34 -12.05
N GLY A 186 -3.30 -7.41 -12.95
CA GLY A 186 -3.17 -8.51 -13.92
C GLY A 186 -3.00 -9.87 -13.25
N LYS A 187 -2.14 -9.96 -12.22
CA LYS A 187 -1.92 -11.22 -11.48
C LYS A 187 -3.15 -11.62 -10.67
N VAL A 188 -3.83 -10.65 -10.05
CA VAL A 188 -5.06 -10.90 -9.28
C VAL A 188 -6.17 -11.38 -10.21
N ALA A 189 -6.38 -10.72 -11.36
CA ALA A 189 -7.38 -11.13 -12.33
C ALA A 189 -7.12 -12.53 -12.87
N TRP A 190 -5.85 -12.86 -13.16
CA TRP A 190 -5.46 -14.20 -13.57
C TRP A 190 -5.76 -15.25 -12.50
N ALA A 191 -5.38 -15.00 -11.24
CA ALA A 191 -5.63 -15.91 -10.12
C ALA A 191 -7.13 -16.14 -9.87
N ILE A 192 -7.96 -15.10 -10.03
CA ILE A 192 -9.41 -15.23 -9.96
C ILE A 192 -9.92 -16.14 -11.10
N GLY A 193 -9.45 -15.91 -12.33
CA GLY A 193 -9.81 -16.73 -13.49
C GLY A 193 -9.43 -18.20 -13.31
N GLU A 194 -8.22 -18.46 -12.81
CA GLU A 194 -7.74 -19.81 -12.48
C GLU A 194 -8.61 -20.48 -11.41
N THR A 195 -8.97 -19.75 -10.36
CA THR A 195 -9.86 -20.27 -9.29
C THR A 195 -11.23 -20.63 -9.84
N ILE A 196 -11.83 -19.78 -10.67
CA ILE A 196 -13.12 -20.04 -11.32
C ILE A 196 -13.02 -21.28 -12.21
N LEU A 197 -11.96 -21.38 -13.01
CA LEU A 197 -11.73 -22.52 -13.90
C LEU A 197 -11.58 -23.83 -13.10
N MET A 198 -10.78 -23.81 -12.03
CA MET A 198 -10.62 -24.98 -11.15
C MET A 198 -11.95 -25.41 -10.51
N ALA A 199 -12.73 -24.46 -10.00
CA ALA A 199 -14.04 -24.74 -9.44
C ALA A 199 -15.00 -25.33 -10.47
N PHE A 200 -15.01 -24.79 -11.68
CA PHE A 200 -15.82 -25.29 -12.79
C PHE A 200 -15.41 -26.70 -13.19
N LEU A 201 -14.12 -26.94 -13.42
CA LEU A 201 -13.60 -28.26 -13.80
C LEU A 201 -13.83 -29.29 -12.70
N GLY A 202 -13.65 -28.94 -11.43
CA GLY A 202 -13.92 -29.79 -10.29
C GLY A 202 -15.40 -30.19 -10.21
N THR A 203 -16.29 -29.23 -10.38
CA THR A 203 -17.75 -29.49 -10.38
C THR A 203 -18.17 -30.32 -11.57
N MET A 204 -17.68 -30.03 -12.76
CA MET A 204 -17.95 -30.82 -13.96
C MET A 204 -17.41 -32.25 -13.83
N GLY A 205 -16.17 -32.40 -13.36
CA GLY A 205 -15.57 -33.72 -13.11
C GLY A 205 -16.36 -34.55 -12.10
N ALA A 206 -16.74 -33.93 -10.99
CA ALA A 206 -17.58 -34.57 -9.98
C ALA A 206 -18.96 -35.02 -10.56
N ALA A 207 -19.59 -34.13 -11.35
CA ALA A 207 -20.87 -34.44 -11.98
C ALA A 207 -20.77 -35.61 -12.99
N LEU A 208 -19.70 -35.62 -13.81
CA LEU A 208 -19.45 -36.69 -14.78
C LEU A 208 -19.26 -38.05 -14.12
N VAL A 209 -18.69 -38.12 -12.93
CA VAL A 209 -18.53 -39.35 -12.16
C VAL A 209 -19.79 -39.67 -11.36
N ALA A 210 -20.39 -38.68 -10.71
CA ALA A 210 -21.57 -38.90 -9.85
C ALA A 210 -22.81 -39.31 -10.61
N LEU A 211 -23.06 -38.78 -11.81
CA LEU A 211 -24.23 -39.13 -12.63
C LEU A 211 -24.28 -40.59 -12.98
N PRO A 212 -23.27 -41.24 -13.60
CA PRO A 212 -23.28 -42.66 -13.88
C PRO A 212 -23.43 -43.49 -12.60
N LEU A 213 -22.74 -43.14 -11.52
CA LEU A 213 -22.85 -43.84 -10.25
C LEU A 213 -24.26 -43.74 -9.65
N ALA A 214 -24.91 -42.58 -9.76
CA ALA A 214 -26.30 -42.40 -9.32
C ALA A 214 -27.27 -43.34 -10.09
N PHE A 215 -27.10 -43.47 -11.40
CA PHE A 215 -27.88 -44.42 -12.21
C PHE A 215 -27.60 -45.87 -11.79
N LEU A 216 -26.35 -46.24 -11.50
CA LEU A 216 -26.02 -47.59 -11.01
C LEU A 216 -26.60 -47.89 -9.62
N ALA A 217 -26.78 -46.87 -8.77
CA ALA A 217 -27.40 -47.00 -7.45
C ALA A 217 -28.93 -47.09 -7.50
N ALA A 218 -29.56 -46.66 -8.61
CA ALA A 218 -31.00 -46.61 -8.77
C ALA A 218 -31.60 -48.01 -9.04
N ARG A 219 -32.71 -48.34 -8.35
CA ARG A 219 -33.40 -49.64 -8.47
C ARG A 219 -33.91 -49.94 -9.89
N ASN A 220 -34.31 -48.89 -10.61
CA ASN A 220 -34.95 -49.04 -11.92
C ASN A 220 -33.97 -49.24 -13.08
N PHE A 221 -32.70 -48.94 -12.88
CA PHE A 221 -31.67 -48.99 -13.92
C PHE A 221 -30.66 -50.13 -13.75
N THR A 222 -30.48 -50.61 -12.51
CA THR A 222 -29.51 -51.71 -12.25
C THR A 222 -30.18 -52.97 -11.73
N PRO A 223 -30.30 -53.98 -12.58
CA PRO A 223 -30.94 -55.27 -12.21
C PRO A 223 -30.07 -56.09 -11.26
N ILE A 224 -28.73 -55.86 -11.25
CA ILE A 224 -27.78 -56.63 -10.45
C ILE A 224 -27.70 -56.05 -9.03
N VAL A 225 -28.29 -56.76 -8.05
CA VAL A 225 -28.39 -56.34 -6.65
C VAL A 225 -27.00 -56.06 -6.01
N VAL A 226 -26.00 -56.88 -6.34
CA VAL A 226 -24.65 -56.77 -5.78
C VAL A 226 -23.98 -55.47 -6.20
N VAL A 227 -24.02 -55.08 -7.48
CA VAL A 227 -23.45 -53.81 -7.99
C VAL A 227 -24.13 -52.63 -7.33
N ARG A 228 -25.46 -52.67 -7.24
CA ARG A 228 -26.21 -51.59 -6.58
C ARG A 228 -25.83 -51.42 -5.09
N GLN A 229 -25.67 -52.51 -4.35
CA GLN A 229 -25.29 -52.48 -2.94
C GLN A 229 -23.85 -51.96 -2.76
N LEU A 230 -22.92 -52.37 -3.62
CA LEU A 230 -21.54 -51.87 -3.61
C LEU A 230 -21.48 -50.35 -3.84
N VAL A 231 -22.15 -49.85 -4.87
CA VAL A 231 -22.21 -48.43 -5.16
C VAL A 231 -22.84 -47.64 -4.02
N ARG A 232 -23.92 -48.15 -3.40
CA ARG A 232 -24.51 -47.50 -2.21
C ARG A 232 -23.56 -47.44 -1.04
N ARG A 233 -22.78 -48.50 -0.79
CA ARG A 233 -21.77 -48.49 0.29
C ARG A 233 -20.70 -47.46 0.05
N VAL A 234 -20.29 -47.19 -1.20
CA VAL A 234 -19.36 -46.11 -1.54
C VAL A 234 -19.96 -44.73 -1.19
N PHE A 235 -21.26 -44.52 -1.50
CA PHE A 235 -21.94 -43.28 -1.14
C PHE A 235 -22.15 -43.09 0.37
N ASP A 236 -22.26 -44.19 1.15
CA ASP A 236 -22.38 -44.13 2.61
C ASP A 236 -21.04 -43.75 3.31
N PHE A 237 -19.92 -43.88 2.58
CA PHE A 237 -18.58 -43.56 3.10
C PHE A 237 -18.07 -42.15 2.72
N VAL A 238 -18.71 -41.41 1.83
CA VAL A 238 -18.37 -40.07 1.36
C VAL A 238 -19.29 -39.06 2.01
#